data_eb487e8426113f5b3b4b8e887bbd6e48
#
_entry.id   eb487e8426113f5b3b4b8e887bbd6e48
#
_cell.length_a   1.000
_cell.length_b   1.000
_cell.length_c   1.000
_cell.angle_alpha   90.00
_cell.angle_beta   90.00
_cell.angle_gamma   90.00
#
_symmetry.space_group_name_H-M   'P 1'
#
loop_
_entity.id
_entity.type
_entity.pdbx_description
1 polymer ?
#
loop_
_entity_poly.entity_id
_entity_poly.type
_entity_poly.pdbx_seq_one_letter_code
_entity_poly.pdbx_strand_id
1 'polypeptide(L)'
;MTEKKTGLPVLTIDTNGMDLYDRGQEKAWLALFKKFVVDEMPVEKGRVGIIGATPQDLSDLSAGDQLRQIFAADGKKAVCYGMGDGLDAVKQAASAEYNLVVSPSALETAKYLQKQFGTPYVVGYPLVKTMLPEADYTGKKVLIVHQQVMANALREELKMRGASEVKVCSWFDLKPELREEDDVYLKEEDDFTELAADSKWDVVIADDCMKSMLPKFDGQFIGIRHFAVSGKLGGAC
;
A
#
# COMPACT_ATOMS: atom_id res chain seq x y z
N MET A 1 5.49 -29.83 14.09
CA MET A 1 6.69 -30.41 14.74
C MET A 1 7.59 -29.34 15.35
N THR A 2 7.71 -28.18 14.78
CA THR A 2 8.60 -27.08 15.24
C THR A 2 8.09 -26.41 16.52
N GLU A 3 6.79 -26.14 16.64
CA GLU A 3 6.16 -25.51 17.80
C GLU A 3 6.37 -26.31 19.10
N LYS A 4 6.22 -27.65 19.01
CA LYS A 4 6.48 -28.54 20.16
C LYS A 4 7.94 -28.58 20.59
N LYS A 5 8.89 -28.29 19.66
CA LYS A 5 10.33 -28.30 19.97
C LYS A 5 10.82 -26.99 20.52
N THR A 6 10.25 -25.86 20.09
CA THR A 6 10.73 -24.51 20.43
C THR A 6 9.93 -23.87 21.57
N GLY A 7 8.71 -24.33 21.82
CA GLY A 7 7.76 -23.65 22.71
C GLY A 7 7.26 -22.31 22.17
N LEU A 8 7.63 -21.97 20.92
CA LEU A 8 7.23 -20.73 20.27
C LEU A 8 6.03 -20.99 19.34
N PRO A 9 5.10 -20.04 19.21
CA PRO A 9 4.00 -20.17 18.25
C PRO A 9 4.56 -20.19 16.83
N VAL A 10 4.16 -21.19 16.03
CA VAL A 10 4.61 -21.36 14.64
C VAL A 10 3.44 -21.16 13.70
N LEU A 11 3.58 -20.23 12.77
CA LEU A 11 2.66 -20.03 11.66
C LEU A 11 3.26 -20.64 10.39
N THR A 12 2.53 -21.53 9.74
CA THR A 12 2.93 -22.09 8.45
C THR A 12 2.08 -21.48 7.35
N ILE A 13 2.72 -21.05 6.28
CA ILE A 13 2.06 -20.46 5.12
C ILE A 13 2.56 -21.22 3.89
N ASP A 14 1.62 -21.77 3.12
CA ASP A 14 1.95 -22.44 1.87
C ASP A 14 2.18 -21.39 0.76
N THR A 15 3.38 -21.38 0.22
CA THR A 15 3.77 -20.54 -0.90
C THR A 15 4.23 -21.44 -2.05
N ASN A 16 3.77 -21.15 -3.26
CA ASN A 16 4.08 -21.96 -4.44
C ASN A 16 5.18 -21.35 -5.32
N GLY A 17 5.61 -20.11 -5.04
CA GLY A 17 6.59 -19.39 -5.85
C GLY A 17 6.14 -19.01 -7.26
N MET A 18 4.87 -19.24 -7.59
CA MET A 18 4.28 -18.97 -8.91
C MET A 18 3.34 -17.76 -8.90
N ASP A 19 2.77 -17.45 -7.74
CA ASP A 19 1.90 -16.28 -7.55
C ASP A 19 2.73 -15.00 -7.42
N LEU A 20 2.08 -13.86 -7.70
CA LEU A 20 2.64 -12.55 -7.40
C LEU A 20 2.92 -12.43 -5.89
N TYR A 21 3.97 -11.68 -5.52
CA TYR A 21 4.40 -11.53 -4.11
C TYR A 21 3.29 -10.98 -3.20
N ASP A 22 2.46 -10.07 -3.70
CA ASP A 22 1.35 -9.46 -2.96
C ASP A 22 0.27 -10.47 -2.55
N ARG A 23 0.03 -11.51 -3.34
CA ARG A 23 -0.84 -12.63 -2.96
C ARG A 23 -0.22 -13.48 -1.84
N GLY A 24 1.10 -13.65 -1.86
CA GLY A 24 1.82 -14.29 -0.76
C GLY A 24 1.74 -13.45 0.52
N GLN A 25 1.90 -12.15 0.39
CA GLN A 25 1.73 -11.19 1.49
C GLN A 25 0.31 -11.21 2.06
N GLU A 26 -0.72 -11.23 1.22
CA GLU A 26 -2.12 -11.32 1.67
C GLU A 26 -2.38 -12.57 2.50
N LYS A 27 -1.90 -13.73 2.03
CA LYS A 27 -1.98 -14.98 2.78
C LYS A 27 -1.27 -14.87 4.14
N ALA A 28 -0.10 -14.23 4.15
CA ALA A 28 0.69 -14.05 5.37
C ALA A 28 -0.01 -13.14 6.38
N TRP A 29 -0.50 -11.98 5.93
CA TRP A 29 -1.26 -11.06 6.77
C TRP A 29 -2.49 -11.74 7.37
N LEU A 30 -3.32 -12.35 6.55
CA LEU A 30 -4.55 -12.98 7.00
C LEU A 30 -4.28 -14.14 7.98
N ALA A 31 -3.29 -14.96 7.70
CA ALA A 31 -2.92 -16.08 8.56
C ALA A 31 -2.36 -15.60 9.91
N LEU A 32 -1.53 -14.54 9.90
CA LEU A 32 -0.98 -13.93 11.12
C LEU A 32 -2.11 -13.42 12.02
N PHE A 33 -3.03 -12.64 11.49
CA PHE A 33 -4.11 -12.07 12.27
C PHE A 33 -5.12 -13.12 12.72
N LYS A 34 -5.48 -14.10 11.89
CA LYS A 34 -6.33 -15.22 12.30
C LYS A 34 -5.73 -16.04 13.44
N LYS A 35 -4.42 -16.18 13.48
CA LYS A 35 -3.74 -16.97 14.53
C LYS A 35 -3.65 -16.20 15.84
N PHE A 36 -3.40 -14.91 15.80
CA PHE A 36 -3.00 -14.15 16.99
C PHE A 36 -4.04 -13.16 17.50
N VAL A 37 -5.03 -12.79 16.70
CA VAL A 37 -6.16 -11.97 17.14
C VAL A 37 -7.32 -12.93 17.42
N VAL A 38 -7.43 -13.39 18.66
CA VAL A 38 -8.35 -14.45 19.06
C VAL A 38 -9.44 -13.97 20.03
N ASP A 39 -9.17 -12.89 20.76
CA ASP A 39 -10.06 -12.38 21.79
C ASP A 39 -10.76 -11.08 21.31
N GLU A 40 -12.05 -10.96 21.65
CA GLU A 40 -12.73 -9.69 21.60
C GLU A 40 -12.15 -8.74 22.65
N MET A 41 -11.91 -7.50 22.27
CA MET A 41 -11.33 -6.50 23.15
C MET A 41 -12.17 -5.23 23.14
N PRO A 42 -12.25 -4.51 24.27
CA PRO A 42 -12.85 -3.17 24.29
C PRO A 42 -12.17 -2.26 23.29
N VAL A 43 -12.95 -1.49 22.54
CA VAL A 43 -12.41 -0.51 21.60
C VAL A 43 -11.68 0.60 22.36
N GLU A 44 -10.41 0.80 22.04
CA GLU A 44 -9.59 1.91 22.54
C GLU A 44 -9.80 3.12 21.62
N LYS A 45 -10.54 4.13 22.12
CA LYS A 45 -10.82 5.34 21.35
C LYS A 45 -9.53 6.06 20.95
N GLY A 46 -9.44 6.47 19.70
CA GLY A 46 -8.26 7.10 19.12
C GLY A 46 -7.17 6.11 18.69
N ARG A 47 -7.32 4.80 18.94
CA ARG A 47 -6.37 3.79 18.45
C ARG A 47 -6.65 3.48 16.98
N VAL A 48 -5.65 3.63 16.12
CA VAL A 48 -5.72 3.33 14.69
C VAL A 48 -4.75 2.18 14.36
N GLY A 49 -5.27 1.08 13.83
CA GLY A 49 -4.42 -0.01 13.33
C GLY A 49 -4.02 0.26 11.88
N ILE A 50 -2.73 0.23 11.55
CA ILE A 50 -2.24 0.36 10.18
C ILE A 50 -1.83 -1.03 9.69
N ILE A 51 -2.53 -1.53 8.66
CA ILE A 51 -2.35 -2.87 8.10
C ILE A 51 -1.81 -2.76 6.67
N GLY A 52 -0.84 -3.61 6.31
CA GLY A 52 -0.23 -3.63 4.99
C GLY A 52 1.02 -2.77 4.87
N ALA A 53 1.48 -2.17 5.96
CA ALA A 53 2.74 -1.46 5.94
C ALA A 53 3.91 -2.45 5.96
N THR A 54 4.53 -2.63 4.83
CA THR A 54 5.76 -3.43 4.67
C THR A 54 6.77 -2.69 3.81
N PRO A 55 8.08 -2.95 3.98
CA PRO A 55 9.09 -2.35 3.10
C PRO A 55 8.90 -2.68 1.62
N GLN A 56 8.34 -3.84 1.30
CA GLN A 56 8.06 -4.24 -0.08
C GLN A 56 7.08 -3.32 -0.77
N ASP A 57 6.02 -2.89 -0.06
CA ASP A 57 4.96 -2.06 -0.64
C ASP A 57 5.21 -0.57 -0.51
N LEU A 58 5.81 -0.13 0.60
CA LEU A 58 5.98 1.28 0.89
C LEU A 58 7.35 1.82 0.49
N SER A 59 8.34 0.94 0.35
CA SER A 59 9.73 1.24 -0.07
C SER A 59 10.48 2.26 0.79
N ASP A 60 9.86 2.82 1.81
CA ASP A 60 10.44 3.75 2.77
C ASP A 60 10.39 3.14 4.17
N LEU A 61 11.56 2.89 4.75
CA LEU A 61 11.67 2.30 6.08
C LEU A 61 11.14 3.21 7.19
N SER A 62 11.06 4.52 6.93
CA SER A 62 10.51 5.50 7.86
C SER A 62 8.98 5.68 7.74
N ALA A 63 8.34 5.06 6.73
CA ALA A 63 6.91 5.25 6.47
C ALA A 63 6.03 4.91 7.68
N GLY A 64 6.38 3.87 8.45
CA GLY A 64 5.66 3.52 9.67
C GLY A 64 5.69 4.65 10.71
N ASP A 65 6.85 5.30 10.91
CA ASP A 65 7.00 6.43 11.83
C ASP A 65 6.30 7.68 11.31
N GLN A 66 6.39 7.96 10.02
CA GLN A 66 5.69 9.08 9.38
C GLN A 66 4.17 8.94 9.53
N LEU A 67 3.63 7.73 9.30
CA LEU A 67 2.20 7.46 9.53
C LEU A 67 1.81 7.68 10.98
N ARG A 68 2.60 7.20 11.96
CA ARG A 68 2.34 7.47 13.38
C ARG A 68 2.32 8.96 13.69
N GLN A 69 3.25 9.74 13.11
CA GLN A 69 3.31 11.20 13.33
C GLN A 69 2.08 11.91 12.79
N ILE A 70 1.58 11.54 11.61
CA ILE A 70 0.33 12.12 11.06
C ILE A 70 -0.83 11.90 12.02
N PHE A 71 -1.03 10.67 12.50
CA PHE A 71 -2.12 10.38 13.42
C PHE A 71 -1.92 11.02 14.80
N ALA A 72 -0.68 11.12 15.28
CA ALA A 72 -0.38 11.79 16.54
C ALA A 72 -0.71 13.29 16.49
N ALA A 73 -0.52 13.94 15.35
CA ALA A 73 -0.92 15.34 15.15
C ALA A 73 -2.44 15.54 15.32
N ASP A 74 -3.23 14.51 15.00
CA ASP A 74 -4.69 14.49 15.20
C ASP A 74 -5.12 13.92 16.56
N GLY A 75 -4.17 13.76 17.51
CA GLY A 75 -4.43 13.21 18.84
C GLY A 75 -4.76 11.71 18.87
N LYS A 76 -4.42 10.98 17.83
CA LYS A 76 -4.66 9.53 17.71
C LYS A 76 -3.37 8.74 17.93
N LYS A 77 -3.50 7.51 18.36
CA LYS A 77 -2.41 6.55 18.55
C LYS A 77 -2.42 5.52 17.42
N ALA A 78 -1.55 5.68 16.46
CA ALA A 78 -1.40 4.69 15.39
C ALA A 78 -0.47 3.54 15.81
N VAL A 79 -0.88 2.32 15.46
CA VAL A 79 -0.11 1.08 15.63
C VAL A 79 0.14 0.52 14.25
N CYS A 80 1.41 0.47 13.84
CA CYS A 80 1.80 0.08 12.49
C CYS A 80 2.27 -1.38 12.49
N TYR A 81 1.36 -2.29 12.20
CA TYR A 81 1.68 -3.70 12.10
C TYR A 81 2.63 -3.95 10.91
N GLY A 82 3.73 -4.68 11.15
CA GLY A 82 4.73 -5.01 10.12
C GLY A 82 5.86 -3.98 9.97
N MET A 83 5.68 -2.73 10.45
CA MET A 83 6.74 -1.72 10.45
C MET A 83 6.81 -1.01 11.81
N GLY A 84 7.53 -1.63 12.75
CA GLY A 84 7.86 -1.08 14.07
C GLY A 84 7.10 -1.69 15.24
N ASP A 85 5.85 -2.13 15.06
CA ASP A 85 5.08 -2.78 16.13
C ASP A 85 5.14 -4.31 16.01
N GLY A 86 5.38 -4.96 17.15
CA GLY A 86 5.59 -6.40 17.21
C GLY A 86 4.31 -7.22 17.37
N LEU A 87 4.48 -8.53 17.63
CA LEU A 87 3.39 -9.50 17.72
C LEU A 87 2.37 -9.16 18.82
N ASP A 88 2.83 -8.58 19.95
CA ASP A 88 1.89 -8.20 21.02
C ASP A 88 0.94 -7.09 20.62
N ALA A 89 1.37 -6.21 19.71
CA ALA A 89 0.49 -5.23 19.11
C ALA A 89 -0.55 -5.88 18.18
N VAL A 90 -0.14 -6.90 17.41
CA VAL A 90 -1.06 -7.69 16.56
C VAL A 90 -2.13 -8.37 17.40
N LYS A 91 -1.78 -8.98 18.54
CA LYS A 91 -2.76 -9.62 19.45
C LYS A 91 -3.85 -8.65 19.92
N GLN A 92 -3.54 -7.36 19.97
CA GLN A 92 -4.46 -6.30 20.40
C GLN A 92 -5.20 -5.63 19.22
N ALA A 93 -5.11 -6.15 18.00
CA ALA A 93 -5.68 -5.49 16.83
C ALA A 93 -7.21 -5.32 16.88
N ALA A 94 -7.91 -6.20 17.59
CA ALA A 94 -9.36 -6.07 17.81
C ALA A 94 -9.76 -4.82 18.62
N SER A 95 -8.82 -4.22 19.38
CA SER A 95 -9.11 -2.99 20.14
C SER A 95 -9.00 -1.69 19.34
N ALA A 96 -8.61 -1.74 18.07
CA ALA A 96 -8.53 -0.54 17.25
C ALA A 96 -9.92 0.08 17.02
N GLU A 97 -10.02 1.41 17.10
CA GLU A 97 -11.23 2.14 16.73
C GLU A 97 -11.56 1.94 15.25
N TYR A 98 -10.53 1.93 14.42
CA TYR A 98 -10.60 1.51 13.01
C TYR A 98 -9.21 1.12 12.49
N ASN A 99 -9.21 0.45 11.34
CA ASN A 99 -7.97 0.12 10.64
C ASN A 99 -7.79 0.97 9.39
N LEU A 100 -6.56 1.39 9.12
CA LEU A 100 -6.13 1.97 7.84
C LEU A 100 -5.42 0.88 7.04
N VAL A 101 -5.93 0.59 5.86
CA VAL A 101 -5.33 -0.33 4.89
C VAL A 101 -4.47 0.47 3.92
N VAL A 102 -3.15 0.25 3.94
CA VAL A 102 -2.18 1.00 3.12
C VAL A 102 -1.62 0.20 1.93
N SER A 103 -2.01 -1.07 1.81
CA SER A 103 -1.65 -1.95 0.70
C SER A 103 -2.80 -2.89 0.34
N PRO A 104 -3.00 -3.24 -0.95
CA PRO A 104 -4.01 -4.19 -1.38
C PRO A 104 -3.91 -5.55 -0.68
N SER A 105 -2.70 -6.00 -0.37
CA SER A 105 -2.42 -7.28 0.31
C SER A 105 -3.03 -7.38 1.72
N ALA A 106 -3.37 -6.25 2.35
CA ALA A 106 -3.94 -6.22 3.69
C ALA A 106 -5.48 -6.14 3.71
N LEU A 107 -6.12 -5.99 2.56
CA LEU A 107 -7.57 -5.75 2.48
C LEU A 107 -8.38 -6.92 3.06
N GLU A 108 -8.03 -8.16 2.73
CA GLU A 108 -8.72 -9.34 3.26
C GLU A 108 -8.55 -9.48 4.78
N THR A 109 -7.42 -9.04 5.32
CA THR A 109 -7.19 -8.99 6.78
C THR A 109 -8.10 -7.96 7.45
N ALA A 110 -8.25 -6.77 6.85
CA ALA A 110 -9.16 -5.75 7.36
C ALA A 110 -10.63 -6.20 7.33
N LYS A 111 -11.06 -6.85 6.24
CA LYS A 111 -12.39 -7.47 6.12
C LYS A 111 -12.60 -8.55 7.18
N TYR A 112 -11.59 -9.39 7.43
CA TYR A 112 -11.64 -10.38 8.49
C TYR A 112 -11.85 -9.74 9.86
N LEU A 113 -11.08 -8.70 10.21
CA LEU A 113 -11.23 -8.00 11.49
C LEU A 113 -12.59 -7.33 11.62
N GLN A 114 -13.10 -6.72 10.55
CA GLN A 114 -14.45 -6.15 10.55
C GLN A 114 -15.53 -7.21 10.76
N LYS A 115 -15.44 -8.33 10.04
CA LYS A 115 -16.42 -9.42 10.14
C LYS A 115 -16.40 -10.10 11.51
N GLN A 116 -15.20 -10.32 12.08
CA GLN A 116 -15.01 -11.11 13.28
C GLN A 116 -15.15 -10.28 14.56
N PHE A 117 -14.68 -9.05 14.57
CA PHE A 117 -14.57 -8.19 15.75
C PHE A 117 -15.33 -6.86 15.60
N GLY A 118 -15.95 -6.60 14.47
CA GLY A 118 -16.65 -5.33 14.22
C GLY A 118 -15.75 -4.15 13.98
N THR A 119 -14.42 -4.33 13.90
CA THR A 119 -13.46 -3.22 13.72
C THR A 119 -13.57 -2.66 12.30
N PRO A 120 -14.06 -1.43 12.10
CA PRO A 120 -14.21 -0.85 10.77
C PRO A 120 -12.84 -0.58 10.13
N TYR A 121 -12.82 -0.39 8.81
CA TYR A 121 -11.58 -0.02 8.11
C TYR A 121 -11.84 1.04 7.05
N VAL A 122 -10.77 1.77 6.73
CA VAL A 122 -10.67 2.68 5.59
C VAL A 122 -9.45 2.28 4.76
N VAL A 123 -9.49 2.58 3.47
CA VAL A 123 -8.37 2.30 2.56
C VAL A 123 -7.77 3.62 2.09
N GLY A 124 -6.47 3.76 2.14
CA GLY A 124 -5.80 4.96 1.68
C GLY A 124 -4.35 5.07 2.14
N TYR A 125 -3.64 6.05 1.61
CA TYR A 125 -2.24 6.31 1.96
C TYR A 125 -2.01 7.81 2.18
N PRO A 126 -2.12 8.31 3.42
CA PRO A 126 -2.12 9.75 3.70
C PRO A 126 -0.80 10.46 3.41
N LEU A 127 0.32 9.73 3.27
CA LEU A 127 1.62 10.30 2.96
C LEU A 127 1.74 10.83 1.52
N VAL A 128 0.82 10.50 0.60
CA VAL A 128 0.91 10.92 -0.82
C VAL A 128 0.98 12.43 -0.99
N LYS A 129 0.43 13.21 -0.05
CA LYS A 129 0.49 14.68 -0.08
C LYS A 129 1.92 15.22 -0.08
N THR A 130 2.82 14.54 0.62
CA THR A 130 4.24 14.91 0.72
C THR A 130 5.10 14.27 -0.36
N MET A 131 4.58 13.26 -1.07
CA MET A 131 5.31 12.56 -2.13
C MET A 131 5.23 13.28 -3.47
N LEU A 132 4.18 14.06 -3.69
CA LEU A 132 4.01 14.84 -4.91
C LEU A 132 4.70 16.19 -4.79
N PRO A 133 5.50 16.60 -5.79
CA PRO A 133 6.05 17.95 -5.86
C PRO A 133 4.94 19.02 -5.76
N GLU A 134 5.30 20.17 -5.21
CA GLU A 134 4.45 21.36 -5.31
C GLU A 134 4.55 21.91 -6.75
N ALA A 135 3.55 21.56 -7.55
CA ALA A 135 3.43 21.95 -8.95
C ALA A 135 1.97 22.17 -9.30
N ASP A 136 1.72 22.90 -10.38
CA ASP A 136 0.38 23.05 -10.93
C ASP A 136 0.01 21.83 -11.78
N TYR A 137 -1.01 21.10 -11.33
CA TYR A 137 -1.57 19.95 -12.02
C TYR A 137 -2.85 20.28 -12.78
N THR A 138 -3.28 21.55 -12.81
CA THR A 138 -4.50 21.97 -13.46
C THR A 138 -4.52 21.59 -14.94
N GLY A 139 -5.53 20.82 -15.34
CA GLY A 139 -5.69 20.33 -16.70
C GLY A 139 -4.73 19.22 -17.13
N LYS A 140 -3.79 18.82 -16.29
CA LYS A 140 -2.79 17.79 -16.61
C LYS A 140 -3.42 16.41 -16.72
N LYS A 141 -2.85 15.60 -17.62
CA LYS A 141 -3.13 14.16 -17.77
C LYS A 141 -2.00 13.35 -17.18
N VAL A 142 -2.32 12.50 -16.22
CA VAL A 142 -1.34 11.78 -15.41
C VAL A 142 -1.52 10.28 -15.55
N LEU A 143 -0.43 9.57 -15.83
CA LEU A 143 -0.34 8.12 -15.76
C LEU A 143 0.38 7.71 -14.48
N ILE A 144 -0.24 6.86 -13.67
CA ILE A 144 0.36 6.33 -12.43
C ILE A 144 0.56 4.83 -12.58
N VAL A 145 1.77 4.35 -12.26
CA VAL A 145 2.09 2.91 -12.18
C VAL A 145 2.64 2.59 -10.80
N HIS A 146 1.77 2.06 -9.93
CA HIS A 146 2.12 1.70 -8.55
C HIS A 146 1.17 0.65 -7.99
N GLN A 147 1.40 0.19 -6.73
CA GLN A 147 0.40 -0.62 -6.02
C GLN A 147 -0.90 0.18 -5.84
N GLN A 148 -2.03 -0.52 -5.90
CA GLN A 148 -3.35 0.07 -6.09
C GLN A 148 -3.76 1.11 -5.02
N VAL A 149 -3.47 0.86 -3.74
CA VAL A 149 -3.89 1.77 -2.65
C VAL A 149 -3.13 3.09 -2.73
N MET A 150 -1.82 3.05 -2.97
CA MET A 150 -1.03 4.27 -3.15
C MET A 150 -1.41 4.98 -4.44
N ALA A 151 -1.59 4.25 -5.54
CA ALA A 151 -1.99 4.82 -6.82
C ALA A 151 -3.36 5.52 -6.74
N ASN A 152 -4.33 4.92 -6.05
CA ASN A 152 -5.63 5.54 -5.83
C ASN A 152 -5.53 6.81 -4.96
N ALA A 153 -4.74 6.76 -3.89
CA ALA A 153 -4.53 7.95 -3.05
C ALA A 153 -3.83 9.08 -3.81
N LEU A 154 -2.85 8.76 -4.67
CA LEU A 154 -2.23 9.71 -5.59
C LEU A 154 -3.24 10.28 -6.60
N ARG A 155 -4.11 9.43 -7.16
CA ARG A 155 -5.17 9.85 -8.08
C ARG A 155 -6.11 10.86 -7.43
N GLU A 156 -6.56 10.58 -6.22
CA GLU A 156 -7.42 11.50 -5.46
C GLU A 156 -6.72 12.85 -5.20
N GLU A 157 -5.49 12.82 -4.74
CA GLU A 157 -4.70 14.03 -4.50
C GLU A 157 -4.49 14.84 -5.77
N LEU A 158 -4.16 14.20 -6.90
CA LEU A 158 -3.98 14.87 -8.19
C LEU A 158 -5.27 15.46 -8.74
N LYS A 159 -6.40 14.74 -8.61
CA LYS A 159 -7.72 15.26 -8.96
C LYS A 159 -8.07 16.50 -8.12
N MET A 160 -7.76 16.49 -6.80
CA MET A 160 -7.93 17.68 -5.95
C MET A 160 -7.04 18.85 -6.36
N ARG A 161 -5.83 18.60 -6.90
CA ARG A 161 -4.91 19.60 -7.45
C ARG A 161 -5.24 20.00 -8.90
N GLY A 162 -6.39 19.56 -9.45
CA GLY A 162 -6.91 19.99 -10.74
C GLY A 162 -6.52 19.16 -11.94
N ALA A 163 -5.92 17.99 -11.79
CA ALA A 163 -5.64 17.08 -12.90
C ALA A 163 -6.94 16.70 -13.64
N SER A 164 -6.91 16.77 -14.98
CA SER A 164 -8.09 16.52 -15.82
C SER A 164 -8.35 15.03 -16.08
N GLU A 165 -7.28 14.24 -16.13
CA GLU A 165 -7.31 12.78 -16.33
C GLU A 165 -6.22 12.15 -15.46
N VAL A 166 -6.56 11.11 -14.70
CA VAL A 166 -5.57 10.34 -13.94
C VAL A 166 -5.85 8.86 -14.16
N LYS A 167 -4.98 8.18 -14.88
CA LYS A 167 -5.06 6.75 -15.14
C LYS A 167 -4.15 5.98 -14.21
N VAL A 168 -4.68 4.94 -13.59
CA VAL A 168 -3.92 4.04 -12.71
C VAL A 168 -3.64 2.73 -13.42
N CYS A 169 -2.38 2.31 -13.33
CA CYS A 169 -1.93 1.01 -13.77
C CYS A 169 -1.14 0.32 -12.65
N SER A 170 -1.14 -1.00 -12.65
CA SER A 170 -0.39 -1.76 -11.65
C SER A 170 0.17 -3.04 -12.23
N TRP A 171 1.39 -3.39 -11.81
CA TRP A 171 2.01 -4.71 -12.01
C TRP A 171 1.49 -5.76 -11.02
N PHE A 172 0.74 -5.31 -10.01
CA PHE A 172 0.31 -6.09 -8.87
C PHE A 172 -1.20 -6.31 -8.92
N ASP A 173 -1.69 -7.14 -8.01
CA ASP A 173 -3.11 -7.48 -7.95
C ASP A 173 -3.99 -6.22 -7.82
N LEU A 174 -4.99 -6.12 -8.68
CA LEU A 174 -5.99 -5.06 -8.64
C LEU A 174 -7.26 -5.62 -8.00
N LYS A 175 -7.51 -5.23 -6.75
CA LYS A 175 -8.74 -5.60 -6.03
C LYS A 175 -9.95 -4.96 -6.71
N PRO A 176 -10.96 -5.76 -7.11
CA PRO A 176 -12.12 -5.26 -7.85
C PRO A 176 -12.84 -4.09 -7.15
N GLU A 177 -12.96 -4.16 -5.83
CA GLU A 177 -13.64 -3.14 -5.02
C GLU A 177 -12.91 -1.81 -4.87
N LEU A 178 -11.62 -1.76 -5.26
CA LEU A 178 -10.78 -0.55 -5.24
C LEU A 178 -10.48 -0.03 -6.64
N ARG A 179 -11.00 -0.71 -7.68
CA ARG A 179 -10.70 -0.44 -9.08
C ARG A 179 -11.70 0.54 -9.69
N GLU A 180 -11.21 1.56 -10.39
CA GLU A 180 -12.01 2.32 -11.35
C GLU A 180 -12.05 1.59 -12.71
N GLU A 181 -13.03 1.92 -13.57
CA GLU A 181 -13.27 1.21 -14.84
C GLU A 181 -12.04 1.21 -15.77
N ASP A 182 -11.31 2.33 -15.78
CA ASP A 182 -10.15 2.53 -16.66
C ASP A 182 -8.82 2.03 -16.08
N ASP A 183 -8.81 1.45 -14.88
CA ASP A 183 -7.58 0.94 -14.27
C ASP A 183 -7.09 -0.30 -15.02
N VAL A 184 -5.77 -0.39 -15.23
CA VAL A 184 -5.14 -1.43 -16.05
C VAL A 184 -4.16 -2.27 -15.23
N TYR A 185 -4.31 -3.58 -15.34
CA TYR A 185 -3.29 -4.53 -14.92
C TYR A 185 -2.26 -4.67 -16.04
N LEU A 186 -0.99 -4.38 -15.73
CA LEU A 186 0.14 -4.54 -16.64
C LEU A 186 0.71 -5.95 -16.48
N LYS A 187 0.90 -6.68 -17.58
CA LYS A 187 1.44 -8.03 -17.57
C LYS A 187 2.94 -8.05 -17.88
N GLU A 188 3.34 -7.23 -18.84
CA GLU A 188 4.70 -7.17 -19.35
C GLU A 188 5.20 -5.73 -19.42
N GLU A 189 6.51 -5.56 -19.46
CA GLU A 189 7.16 -4.24 -19.51
C GLU A 189 6.71 -3.44 -20.75
N ASP A 190 6.43 -4.12 -21.86
CA ASP A 190 5.94 -3.49 -23.08
C ASP A 190 4.57 -2.83 -22.91
N ASP A 191 3.69 -3.40 -22.07
CA ASP A 191 2.38 -2.78 -21.76
C ASP A 191 2.55 -1.36 -21.19
N PHE A 192 3.55 -1.17 -20.34
CA PHE A 192 3.86 0.15 -19.78
C PHE A 192 4.40 1.09 -20.83
N THR A 193 5.37 0.63 -21.63
CA THR A 193 5.99 1.50 -22.65
C THR A 193 4.99 1.92 -23.71
N GLU A 194 4.08 1.05 -24.12
CA GLU A 194 2.99 1.37 -25.06
C GLU A 194 2.03 2.40 -24.49
N LEU A 195 1.58 2.20 -23.24
CA LEU A 195 0.69 3.15 -22.57
C LEU A 195 1.33 4.51 -22.33
N ALA A 196 2.59 4.55 -21.93
CA ALA A 196 3.31 5.77 -21.64
C ALA A 196 3.80 6.50 -22.90
N ALA A 197 3.94 5.79 -24.04
CA ALA A 197 4.27 6.37 -25.34
C ALA A 197 3.12 7.17 -25.94
N ASP A 198 1.90 7.01 -25.46
CA ASP A 198 0.78 7.85 -25.83
C ASP A 198 1.10 9.30 -25.41
N SER A 199 1.32 10.15 -26.41
CA SER A 199 1.74 11.56 -26.25
C SER A 199 0.75 12.44 -25.47
N LYS A 200 -0.35 11.88 -25.01
CA LYS A 200 -1.33 12.58 -24.20
C LYS A 200 -0.92 12.85 -22.75
N TRP A 201 0.06 12.09 -22.23
CA TRP A 201 0.43 12.21 -20.83
C TRP A 201 1.37 13.39 -20.58
N ASP A 202 0.98 14.29 -19.68
CA ASP A 202 1.82 15.40 -19.21
C ASP A 202 2.76 14.92 -18.08
N VAL A 203 2.31 13.94 -17.28
CA VAL A 203 3.03 13.43 -16.11
C VAL A 203 2.96 11.91 -16.08
N VAL A 204 4.09 11.27 -15.81
CA VAL A 204 4.18 9.84 -15.48
C VAL A 204 4.72 9.69 -14.07
N ILE A 205 4.00 8.94 -13.23
CA ILE A 205 4.40 8.61 -11.86
C ILE A 205 4.64 7.10 -11.79
N ALA A 206 5.87 6.69 -11.56
CA ALA A 206 6.26 5.28 -11.50
C ALA A 206 7.57 5.11 -10.70
N ASP A 207 8.04 3.88 -10.53
CA ASP A 207 9.37 3.65 -9.95
C ASP A 207 10.47 4.30 -10.79
N ASP A 208 11.49 4.85 -10.11
CA ASP A 208 12.61 5.56 -10.75
C ASP A 208 13.29 4.74 -11.86
N CYS A 209 13.38 3.41 -11.72
CA CYS A 209 14.03 2.57 -12.72
C CYS A 209 13.27 2.55 -14.07
N MET A 210 11.98 2.82 -14.05
CA MET A 210 11.13 2.82 -15.24
C MET A 210 11.35 4.04 -16.14
N LYS A 211 11.98 5.10 -15.62
CA LYS A 211 12.30 6.30 -16.43
C LYS A 211 13.15 5.97 -17.65
N SER A 212 14.08 5.03 -17.52
CA SER A 212 14.94 4.61 -18.62
C SER A 212 14.20 3.90 -19.76
N MET A 213 13.01 3.38 -19.50
CA MET A 213 12.16 2.73 -20.49
C MET A 213 11.42 3.75 -21.39
N LEU A 214 11.45 5.02 -21.03
CA LEU A 214 10.74 6.11 -21.69
C LEU A 214 11.69 7.17 -22.30
N PRO A 215 12.61 6.79 -23.19
CA PRO A 215 13.66 7.71 -23.68
C PRO A 215 13.13 8.87 -24.53
N LYS A 216 11.90 8.79 -25.02
CA LYS A 216 11.24 9.81 -25.86
C LYS A 216 10.14 10.56 -25.13
N PHE A 217 9.88 10.27 -23.85
CA PHE A 217 8.89 10.97 -23.07
C PHE A 217 9.43 12.36 -22.68
N ASP A 218 8.75 13.39 -23.11
CA ASP A 218 9.09 14.81 -22.90
C ASP A 218 8.30 15.46 -21.75
N GLY A 219 7.36 14.72 -21.15
CA GLY A 219 6.60 15.16 -19.99
C GLY A 219 7.38 15.06 -18.68
N GLN A 220 6.74 15.40 -17.59
CA GLN A 220 7.31 15.28 -16.25
C GLN A 220 7.29 13.82 -15.76
N PHE A 221 8.44 13.28 -15.36
CA PHE A 221 8.52 11.99 -14.69
C PHE A 221 8.73 12.20 -13.19
N ILE A 222 7.85 11.64 -12.35
CA ILE A 222 7.93 11.67 -10.90
C ILE A 222 8.24 10.25 -10.41
N GLY A 223 9.42 10.06 -9.82
CA GLY A 223 9.85 8.78 -9.28
C GLY A 223 9.23 8.52 -7.90
N ILE A 224 8.39 7.51 -7.80
CA ILE A 224 7.93 6.96 -6.53
C ILE A 224 8.32 5.49 -6.51
N ARG A 225 9.23 5.14 -5.61
CA ARG A 225 9.83 3.81 -5.56
C ARG A 225 8.84 2.76 -5.11
N HIS A 226 8.99 1.57 -5.70
CA HIS A 226 8.34 0.34 -5.24
C HIS A 226 9.39 -0.78 -5.18
N PHE A 227 9.68 -1.28 -3.99
CA PHE A 227 10.77 -2.24 -3.78
C PHE A 227 10.64 -3.49 -4.64
N ALA A 228 9.42 -4.02 -4.82
CA ALA A 228 9.20 -5.20 -5.65
C ALA A 228 9.45 -4.94 -7.16
N VAL A 229 9.54 -3.67 -7.59
CA VAL A 229 9.90 -3.30 -8.98
C VAL A 229 11.41 -3.11 -9.10
N SER A 230 12.01 -2.29 -8.24
CA SER A 230 13.43 -1.87 -8.41
C SER A 230 14.41 -2.57 -7.47
N GLY A 231 13.94 -3.27 -6.44
CA GLY A 231 14.79 -3.81 -5.37
C GLY A 231 15.46 -2.74 -4.52
N LYS A 232 15.00 -1.47 -4.61
CA LYS A 232 15.59 -0.34 -3.89
C LYS A 232 14.67 0.17 -2.79
N LEU A 233 15.20 0.29 -1.59
CA LEU A 233 14.52 0.97 -0.49
C LEU A 233 14.80 2.47 -0.56
N GLY A 234 13.77 3.28 -0.25
CA GLY A 234 13.89 4.69 0.06
C GLY A 234 14.12 4.90 1.57
N GLY A 235 14.49 6.11 1.94
CA GLY A 235 14.84 6.49 3.31
C GLY A 235 16.31 6.88 3.42
N ALA A 236 16.60 7.80 4.33
CA ALA A 236 17.98 8.26 4.56
C ALA A 236 18.86 7.08 4.99
N CYS A 237 19.96 6.88 4.25
CA CYS A 237 21.11 6.13 4.79
C CYS A 237 21.74 6.94 5.91
#